data_3d51f1070c16c2567df45cc328075648
#
_entry.id   3d51f1070c16c2567df45cc328075648
#
_cell.length_a   1.000
_cell.length_b   1.000
_cell.length_c   1.000
_cell.angle_alpha   90.00
_cell.angle_beta   90.00
_cell.angle_gamma   90.00
#
_symmetry.space_group_name_H-M   'P 1'
#
loop_
_entity.id
_entity.type
_entity.pdbx_description
1 polymer ?
#
loop_
_entity_poly.entity_id
_entity_poly.type
_entity_poly.pdbx_seq_one_letter_code
_entity_poly.pdbx_strand_id
1 'polypeptide(L)'
;MSTPITNTAVANTAPWPSPLRAWIVVGLLMVAYTSSFIDRQIMSLLVEPIRADLGITDTQFSLLAGLAFSIFYSVMGLPLGWLADRMSRRMIILVGMIAWSIMTALCGVATSFLALFLARVGVGIGEAALSPAAYSLISDYFPPERRARAISAYAMGPYLGSGLALIIGGQVIEAASRMGPFAIEGLGTFAPWQVVFFAVGLPGVIIAAMFLLIREPGRRGLAPKSADIGLVSFIGRRRLLFLLLFLGFSVFGIAGISFLVWIPAVAIRVHGWSPGDIGLAYGVILLALSVPGVYVGGWISDKLTVRGQIDAPLIVAIAVMLSLAPLVVITPILSDMKWLLASLSVVSFGFGMLNGLPGTTLQLVVPNQLRGQIIAAYFLIGTMMSLGIGPTIVAFVSDTLLGGPSQIGVSLSIVSGVTIVASAAMLNYCRAGFREAVTIARKWR
;
A
#
# COMPACT_ATOMS: atom_id res chain seq x y z
N MET A 1 46.75 32.16 15.25
CA MET A 1 45.38 32.71 15.40
C MET A 1 44.51 32.07 14.31
N SER A 2 43.81 31.00 14.64
CA SER A 2 42.93 30.28 13.74
C SER A 2 41.52 30.79 14.02
N THR A 3 40.93 31.50 13.06
CA THR A 3 39.54 31.93 13.05
C THR A 3 38.62 30.70 13.04
N PRO A 4 37.65 30.59 13.97
CA PRO A 4 36.66 29.50 13.91
C PRO A 4 35.72 29.75 12.72
N ILE A 5 35.65 28.80 11.80
CA ILE A 5 34.66 28.77 10.73
C ILE A 5 33.31 28.46 11.41
N THR A 6 32.57 29.49 11.74
CA THR A 6 31.16 29.38 12.16
C THR A 6 30.33 28.99 10.94
N ASN A 7 30.16 27.68 10.76
CA ASN A 7 29.23 27.12 9.77
C ASN A 7 27.79 27.25 10.34
N THR A 8 27.26 28.48 10.35
CA THR A 8 25.86 28.73 10.66
C THR A 8 25.02 28.22 9.49
N ALA A 9 24.50 26.98 9.65
CA ALA A 9 23.39 26.52 8.85
C ALA A 9 22.28 27.58 8.98
N VAL A 10 22.02 28.33 7.92
CA VAL A 10 20.97 29.34 7.88
C VAL A 10 19.65 28.60 8.03
N ALA A 11 19.15 28.52 9.25
CA ALA A 11 17.80 28.05 9.51
C ALA A 11 16.86 28.98 8.71
N ASN A 12 16.07 28.40 7.82
CA ASN A 12 15.08 29.16 7.06
C ASN A 12 14.09 29.79 8.07
N THR A 13 14.30 31.06 8.41
CA THR A 13 13.51 31.83 9.39
C THR A 13 12.18 32.33 8.81
N ALA A 14 11.87 32.00 7.56
CA ALA A 14 10.60 32.39 6.94
C ALA A 14 9.41 31.87 7.78
N PRO A 15 8.34 32.63 7.95
CA PRO A 15 7.15 32.20 8.69
C PRO A 15 6.56 30.92 8.05
N TRP A 16 5.93 30.09 8.88
CA TRP A 16 5.23 28.92 8.41
C TRP A 16 4.05 29.33 7.49
N PRO A 17 3.74 28.55 6.44
CA PRO A 17 2.55 28.78 5.64
C PRO A 17 1.29 28.84 6.53
N SER A 18 0.28 29.61 6.11
CA SER A 18 -0.97 29.67 6.86
C SER A 18 -1.58 28.27 7.05
N PRO A 19 -2.18 27.98 8.22
CA PRO A 19 -2.74 26.66 8.51
C PRO A 19 -3.73 26.19 7.44
N LEU A 20 -4.59 27.08 6.94
CA LEU A 20 -5.56 26.75 5.88
C LEU A 20 -4.86 26.26 4.61
N ARG A 21 -3.83 26.97 4.14
CA ARG A 21 -3.06 26.53 2.95
C ARG A 21 -2.36 25.20 3.17
N ALA A 22 -1.78 25.00 4.35
CA ALA A 22 -1.10 23.75 4.69
C ALA A 22 -2.07 22.57 4.65
N TRP A 23 -3.28 22.70 5.21
CA TRP A 23 -4.30 21.67 5.21
C TRP A 23 -4.92 21.43 3.83
N ILE A 24 -5.07 22.46 3.00
CA ILE A 24 -5.48 22.29 1.59
C ILE A 24 -4.46 21.43 0.83
N VAL A 25 -3.16 21.66 1.04
CA VAL A 25 -2.12 20.84 0.43
C VAL A 25 -2.19 19.38 0.89
N VAL A 26 -2.37 19.14 2.20
CA VAL A 26 -2.54 17.78 2.73
C VAL A 26 -3.79 17.11 2.15
N GLY A 27 -4.90 17.84 2.06
CA GLY A 27 -6.14 17.35 1.46
C GLY A 27 -5.92 16.93 0.00
N LEU A 28 -5.23 17.76 -0.79
CA LEU A 28 -4.92 17.44 -2.19
C LEU A 28 -3.95 16.25 -2.31
N LEU A 29 -2.94 16.16 -1.46
CA LEU A 29 -2.03 15.00 -1.40
C LEU A 29 -2.78 13.72 -1.01
N MET A 30 -3.72 13.81 -0.06
CA MET A 30 -4.58 12.69 0.32
C MET A 30 -5.47 12.24 -0.85
N VAL A 31 -6.08 13.18 -1.57
CA VAL A 31 -6.89 12.87 -2.78
C VAL A 31 -6.03 12.22 -3.86
N ALA A 32 -4.81 12.71 -4.10
CA ALA A 32 -3.87 12.11 -5.04
C ALA A 32 -3.51 10.65 -4.63
N TYR A 33 -3.29 10.43 -3.33
CA TYR A 33 -2.97 9.09 -2.81
C TYR A 33 -4.18 8.14 -2.87
N THR A 34 -5.38 8.68 -2.61
CA THR A 34 -6.65 7.96 -2.81
C THR A 34 -6.81 7.53 -4.27
N SER A 35 -6.57 8.44 -5.23
CA SER A 35 -6.63 8.13 -6.66
C SER A 35 -5.64 7.03 -7.06
N SER A 36 -4.40 7.08 -6.59
CA SER A 36 -3.40 6.04 -6.81
C SER A 36 -3.89 4.65 -6.35
N PHE A 37 -4.54 4.58 -5.17
CA PHE A 37 -5.07 3.31 -4.67
C PHE A 37 -6.35 2.87 -5.39
N ILE A 38 -7.13 3.77 -5.96
CA ILE A 38 -8.25 3.43 -6.85
C ILE A 38 -7.71 2.70 -8.09
N ASP A 39 -6.67 3.24 -8.73
CA ASP A 39 -6.03 2.64 -9.92
C ASP A 39 -5.49 1.23 -9.65
N ARG A 40 -4.96 0.99 -8.46
CA ARG A 40 -4.46 -0.35 -8.08
C ARG A 40 -5.59 -1.32 -7.79
N GLN A 41 -6.57 -0.89 -7.01
CA GLN A 41 -7.60 -1.77 -6.47
C GLN A 41 -8.66 -2.15 -7.49
N ILE A 42 -8.92 -1.30 -8.49
CA ILE A 42 -9.91 -1.57 -9.53
C ILE A 42 -9.65 -2.89 -10.27
N MET A 43 -8.38 -3.27 -10.42
CA MET A 43 -7.96 -4.52 -11.03
C MET A 43 -8.62 -5.75 -10.40
N SER A 44 -8.84 -5.75 -9.07
CA SER A 44 -9.42 -6.89 -8.35
C SER A 44 -10.87 -7.22 -8.77
N LEU A 45 -11.60 -6.23 -9.28
CA LEU A 45 -12.96 -6.40 -9.82
C LEU A 45 -12.96 -6.72 -11.32
N LEU A 46 -11.83 -6.53 -12.01
CA LEU A 46 -11.69 -6.72 -13.46
C LEU A 46 -11.04 -8.06 -13.83
N VAL A 47 -10.83 -8.96 -12.87
CA VAL A 47 -10.18 -10.27 -13.09
C VAL A 47 -10.86 -11.02 -14.23
N GLU A 48 -12.18 -11.24 -14.11
CA GLU A 48 -12.92 -12.06 -15.09
C GLU A 48 -12.97 -11.44 -16.48
N PRO A 49 -13.37 -10.15 -16.64
CA PRO A 49 -13.48 -9.57 -17.98
C PRO A 49 -12.12 -9.47 -18.69
N ILE A 50 -11.04 -9.14 -17.99
CA ILE A 50 -9.70 -9.08 -18.59
C ILE A 50 -9.21 -10.46 -19.00
N ARG A 51 -9.42 -11.48 -18.14
CA ARG A 51 -9.02 -12.86 -18.46
C ARG A 51 -9.77 -13.41 -19.66
N ALA A 52 -11.07 -13.19 -19.71
CA ALA A 52 -11.90 -13.68 -20.81
C ALA A 52 -11.54 -13.00 -22.13
N ASP A 53 -11.27 -11.72 -22.13
CA ASP A 53 -10.98 -10.94 -23.35
C ASP A 53 -9.55 -11.19 -23.87
N LEU A 54 -8.56 -11.24 -22.99
CA LEU A 54 -7.15 -11.45 -23.36
C LEU A 54 -6.72 -12.93 -23.41
N GLY A 55 -7.57 -13.88 -23.02
CA GLY A 55 -7.26 -15.31 -23.01
C GLY A 55 -6.13 -15.68 -22.05
N ILE A 56 -6.01 -14.99 -20.90
CA ILE A 56 -4.92 -15.18 -19.95
C ILE A 56 -5.33 -15.97 -18.70
N THR A 57 -4.35 -16.60 -18.04
CA THR A 57 -4.55 -17.34 -16.79
C THR A 57 -4.63 -16.41 -15.57
N ASP A 58 -5.06 -16.94 -14.41
CA ASP A 58 -5.03 -16.20 -13.14
C ASP A 58 -3.61 -15.80 -12.75
N THR A 59 -2.64 -16.68 -13.01
CA THR A 59 -1.21 -16.39 -12.79
C THR A 59 -0.75 -15.21 -13.64
N GLN A 60 -1.08 -15.19 -14.93
CA GLN A 60 -0.74 -14.06 -15.81
C GLN A 60 -1.46 -12.78 -15.36
N PHE A 61 -2.74 -12.86 -14.99
CA PHE A 61 -3.45 -11.71 -14.44
C PHE A 61 -2.79 -11.17 -13.18
N SER A 62 -2.37 -12.04 -12.25
CA SER A 62 -1.69 -11.62 -11.02
C SER A 62 -0.36 -10.92 -11.26
N LEU A 63 0.36 -11.28 -12.33
CA LEU A 63 1.56 -10.56 -12.76
C LEU A 63 1.23 -9.12 -13.19
N LEU A 64 0.10 -8.90 -13.86
CA LEU A 64 -0.37 -7.56 -14.24
C LEU A 64 -0.79 -6.72 -13.03
N ALA A 65 -1.55 -7.32 -12.11
CA ALA A 65 -2.09 -6.64 -10.95
C ALA A 65 -1.03 -6.34 -9.89
N GLY A 66 -0.04 -7.22 -9.75
CA GLY A 66 0.96 -7.18 -8.69
C GLY A 66 2.37 -6.86 -9.17
N LEU A 67 3.00 -7.80 -9.84
CA LEU A 67 4.44 -7.77 -10.13
C LEU A 67 4.84 -6.63 -11.08
N ALA A 68 4.09 -6.44 -12.17
CA ALA A 68 4.35 -5.39 -13.16
C ALA A 68 4.40 -4.00 -12.52
N PHE A 69 3.52 -3.77 -11.56
CA PHE A 69 3.46 -2.54 -10.79
C PHE A 69 4.54 -2.48 -9.70
N SER A 70 4.60 -3.49 -8.82
CA SER A 70 5.35 -3.42 -7.56
C SER A 70 6.86 -3.32 -7.74
N ILE A 71 7.44 -4.01 -8.72
CA ILE A 71 8.88 -3.94 -8.99
C ILE A 71 9.26 -2.52 -9.36
N PHE A 72 8.60 -1.96 -10.37
CA PHE A 72 8.97 -0.64 -10.89
C PHE A 72 8.61 0.48 -9.92
N TYR A 73 7.48 0.38 -9.22
CA TYR A 73 7.15 1.29 -8.11
C TYR A 73 8.25 1.31 -7.05
N SER A 74 8.71 0.13 -6.62
CA SER A 74 9.73 0.00 -5.57
C SER A 74 11.10 0.49 -6.03
N VAL A 75 11.54 0.10 -7.22
CA VAL A 75 12.86 0.49 -7.76
C VAL A 75 12.91 1.97 -8.04
N MET A 76 11.85 2.54 -8.66
CA MET A 76 11.79 3.96 -9.01
C MET A 76 11.57 4.87 -7.81
N GLY A 77 11.06 4.35 -6.70
CA GLY A 77 10.92 5.11 -5.46
C GLY A 77 12.25 5.70 -4.94
N LEU A 78 13.37 5.01 -5.16
CA LEU A 78 14.69 5.49 -4.75
C LEU A 78 15.18 6.69 -5.59
N PRO A 79 15.28 6.61 -6.94
CA PRO A 79 15.71 7.74 -7.75
C PRO A 79 14.73 8.92 -7.70
N LEU A 80 13.41 8.67 -7.62
CA LEU A 80 12.42 9.72 -7.50
C LEU A 80 12.46 10.40 -6.13
N GLY A 81 12.76 9.65 -5.06
CA GLY A 81 13.05 10.22 -3.73
C GLY A 81 14.29 11.14 -3.77
N TRP A 82 15.38 10.68 -4.40
CA TRP A 82 16.58 11.51 -4.62
C TRP A 82 16.28 12.76 -5.44
N LEU A 83 15.41 12.65 -6.45
CA LEU A 83 14.97 13.78 -7.28
C LEU A 83 14.11 14.76 -6.45
N ALA A 84 13.23 14.24 -5.59
CA ALA A 84 12.41 15.04 -4.69
C ALA A 84 13.24 15.88 -3.70
N ASP A 85 14.46 15.44 -3.38
CA ASP A 85 15.39 16.21 -2.55
C ASP A 85 16.05 17.38 -3.30
N ARG A 86 16.02 17.41 -4.63
CA ARG A 86 16.75 18.38 -5.46
C ARG A 86 15.87 19.28 -6.32
N MET A 87 14.75 18.78 -6.77
CA MET A 87 13.81 19.48 -7.65
C MET A 87 12.55 19.94 -6.91
N SER A 88 11.69 20.67 -7.59
CA SER A 88 10.37 21.03 -7.07
C SER A 88 9.51 19.79 -6.87
N ARG A 89 9.14 19.52 -5.63
CA ARG A 89 8.30 18.36 -5.23
C ARG A 89 6.92 18.44 -5.85
N ARG A 90 6.39 19.66 -5.95
CA ARG A 90 5.15 19.95 -6.65
C ARG A 90 5.18 19.47 -8.10
N MET A 91 6.28 19.77 -8.82
CA MET A 91 6.43 19.37 -10.22
C MET A 91 6.64 17.87 -10.37
N ILE A 92 7.36 17.24 -9.45
CA ILE A 92 7.55 15.78 -9.43
C ILE A 92 6.20 15.07 -9.27
N ILE A 93 5.35 15.55 -8.35
CA ILE A 93 4.01 14.99 -8.15
C ILE A 93 3.16 15.23 -9.40
N LEU A 94 3.14 16.44 -9.94
CA LEU A 94 2.38 16.78 -11.15
C LEU A 94 2.74 15.88 -12.32
N VAL A 95 4.04 15.78 -12.64
CA VAL A 95 4.52 14.96 -13.77
C VAL A 95 4.27 13.48 -13.52
N GLY A 96 4.53 12.99 -12.31
CA GLY A 96 4.23 11.62 -11.92
C GLY A 96 2.76 11.30 -12.07
N MET A 97 1.86 12.19 -11.60
CA MET A 97 0.40 12.02 -11.72
C MET A 97 -0.06 12.00 -13.18
N ILE A 98 0.40 12.91 -14.01
CA ILE A 98 0.07 12.90 -15.43
C ILE A 98 0.57 11.61 -16.07
N ALA A 99 1.81 11.19 -15.78
CA ALA A 99 2.40 9.99 -16.35
C ALA A 99 1.57 8.74 -15.98
N TRP A 100 1.26 8.53 -14.70
CA TRP A 100 0.46 7.33 -14.33
C TRP A 100 -0.97 7.41 -14.86
N SER A 101 -1.60 8.59 -14.89
CA SER A 101 -2.94 8.76 -15.42
C SER A 101 -3.02 8.41 -16.91
N ILE A 102 -2.03 8.84 -17.70
CA ILE A 102 -1.90 8.45 -19.11
C ILE A 102 -1.68 6.93 -19.22
N MET A 103 -0.80 6.36 -18.42
CA MET A 103 -0.55 4.91 -18.44
C MET A 103 -1.76 4.10 -18.02
N THR A 104 -2.56 4.58 -17.04
CA THR A 104 -3.84 3.98 -16.66
C THR A 104 -4.83 4.04 -17.84
N ALA A 105 -4.94 5.19 -18.53
CA ALA A 105 -5.77 5.28 -19.73
C ALA A 105 -5.25 4.36 -20.86
N LEU A 106 -3.94 4.19 -21.01
CA LEU A 106 -3.34 3.25 -21.95
C LEU A 106 -3.64 1.78 -21.62
N CYS A 107 -3.88 1.45 -20.33
CA CYS A 107 -4.44 0.13 -20.00
C CYS A 107 -5.79 -0.11 -20.70
N GLY A 108 -6.60 0.95 -20.88
CA GLY A 108 -7.89 0.88 -21.57
C GLY A 108 -7.82 0.71 -23.11
N VAL A 109 -6.65 0.84 -23.72
CA VAL A 109 -6.45 0.53 -25.14
C VAL A 109 -5.66 -0.75 -25.37
N ALA A 110 -5.27 -1.44 -24.29
CA ALA A 110 -4.49 -2.67 -24.39
C ALA A 110 -5.33 -3.81 -24.97
N THR A 111 -4.79 -4.50 -25.99
CA THR A 111 -5.40 -5.65 -26.67
C THR A 111 -4.58 -6.93 -26.49
N SER A 112 -3.55 -6.90 -25.66
CA SER A 112 -2.70 -8.03 -25.36
C SER A 112 -2.14 -7.97 -23.95
N PHE A 113 -1.73 -9.13 -23.42
CA PHE A 113 -1.05 -9.22 -22.14
C PHE A 113 0.16 -8.29 -22.05
N LEU A 114 1.01 -8.27 -23.08
CA LEU A 114 2.23 -7.47 -23.08
C LEU A 114 1.93 -5.96 -23.06
N ALA A 115 0.95 -5.50 -23.86
CA ALA A 115 0.56 -4.10 -23.88
C ALA A 115 0.04 -3.65 -22.51
N LEU A 116 -0.84 -4.46 -21.90
CA LEU A 116 -1.36 -4.17 -20.56
C LEU A 116 -0.24 -4.22 -19.49
N PHE A 117 0.69 -5.19 -19.61
CA PHE A 117 1.84 -5.30 -18.70
C PHE A 117 2.73 -4.03 -18.74
N LEU A 118 3.09 -3.58 -19.94
CA LEU A 118 3.92 -2.39 -20.11
C LEU A 118 3.21 -1.12 -19.62
N ALA A 119 1.91 -0.99 -19.85
CA ALA A 119 1.13 0.11 -19.30
C ALA A 119 1.12 0.08 -17.76
N ARG A 120 0.94 -1.10 -17.13
CA ARG A 120 1.02 -1.28 -15.66
C ARG A 120 2.39 -0.95 -15.09
N VAL A 121 3.48 -1.29 -15.80
CA VAL A 121 4.84 -0.84 -15.46
C VAL A 121 4.91 0.68 -15.43
N GLY A 122 4.37 1.34 -16.45
CA GLY A 122 4.34 2.81 -16.53
C GLY A 122 3.53 3.45 -15.41
N VAL A 123 2.40 2.85 -15.00
CA VAL A 123 1.63 3.28 -13.82
C VAL A 123 2.52 3.21 -12.57
N GLY A 124 3.22 2.08 -12.35
CA GLY A 124 4.10 1.91 -11.18
C GLY A 124 5.23 2.95 -11.12
N ILE A 125 5.85 3.28 -12.26
CA ILE A 125 6.88 4.31 -12.36
C ILE A 125 6.31 5.68 -11.99
N GLY A 126 5.15 6.06 -12.55
CA GLY A 126 4.53 7.35 -12.30
C GLY A 126 4.12 7.54 -10.84
N GLU A 127 3.48 6.53 -10.25
CA GLU A 127 3.02 6.57 -8.86
C GLU A 127 4.14 6.60 -7.83
N ALA A 128 5.33 6.06 -8.16
CA ALA A 128 6.48 6.09 -7.27
C ALA A 128 6.96 7.52 -6.93
N ALA A 129 6.57 8.52 -7.73
CA ALA A 129 6.88 9.93 -7.49
C ALA A 129 6.13 10.54 -6.31
N LEU A 130 4.92 10.04 -5.99
CA LEU A 130 4.01 10.70 -5.07
C LEU A 130 4.51 10.69 -3.62
N SER A 131 4.73 9.52 -3.04
CA SER A 131 4.96 9.40 -1.59
C SER A 131 6.23 10.10 -1.11
N PRO A 132 7.42 9.98 -1.73
CA PRO A 132 8.61 10.68 -1.29
C PRO A 132 8.43 12.21 -1.31
N ALA A 133 7.86 12.73 -2.40
CA ALA A 133 7.61 14.15 -2.56
C ALA A 133 6.54 14.67 -1.60
N ALA A 134 5.48 13.88 -1.33
CA ALA A 134 4.41 14.24 -0.40
C ALA A 134 4.92 14.36 1.03
N TYR A 135 5.66 13.37 1.54
CA TYR A 135 6.25 13.44 2.88
C TYR A 135 7.20 14.63 3.04
N SER A 136 8.01 14.92 2.03
CA SER A 136 8.90 16.07 2.02
C SER A 136 8.12 17.40 2.03
N LEU A 137 7.06 17.54 1.21
CA LEU A 137 6.20 18.72 1.21
C LEU A 137 5.53 18.94 2.58
N ILE A 138 4.91 17.89 3.15
CA ILE A 138 4.24 17.97 4.46
C ILE A 138 5.23 18.43 5.53
N SER A 139 6.47 17.94 5.48
CA SER A 139 7.51 18.32 6.45
C SER A 139 7.87 19.80 6.42
N ASP A 140 7.74 20.46 5.26
CA ASP A 140 8.04 21.88 5.09
C ASP A 140 6.81 22.79 5.23
N TYR A 141 5.60 22.22 5.16
CA TYR A 141 4.35 22.96 5.41
C TYR A 141 3.95 23.01 6.89
N PHE A 142 4.38 22.02 7.70
CA PHE A 142 3.98 21.91 9.11
C PHE A 142 5.15 21.91 10.08
N PRO A 143 5.03 22.68 11.19
CA PRO A 143 6.00 22.61 12.26
C PRO A 143 6.00 21.21 12.93
N PRO A 144 7.10 20.82 13.60
CA PRO A 144 7.27 19.47 14.16
C PRO A 144 6.09 19.01 15.02
N GLU A 145 5.45 19.89 15.79
CA GLU A 145 4.37 19.60 16.73
C GLU A 145 3.06 19.21 16.03
N ARG A 146 2.87 19.63 14.77
CA ARG A 146 1.65 19.38 13.98
C ARG A 146 1.88 18.43 12.80
N ARG A 147 3.12 18.11 12.51
CA ARG A 147 3.53 17.27 11.35
C ARG A 147 2.93 15.87 11.40
N ALA A 148 2.92 15.25 12.59
CA ALA A 148 2.37 13.91 12.74
C ALA A 148 0.90 13.83 12.33
N ARG A 149 0.07 14.81 12.69
CA ARG A 149 -1.35 14.87 12.30
C ARG A 149 -1.51 15.00 10.77
N ALA A 150 -0.68 15.82 10.14
CA ALA A 150 -0.72 16.02 8.69
C ALA A 150 -0.32 14.74 7.93
N ILE A 151 0.72 14.05 8.39
CA ILE A 151 1.16 12.76 7.84
C ILE A 151 0.07 11.70 8.03
N SER A 152 -0.58 11.64 9.20
CA SER A 152 -1.68 10.71 9.45
C SER A 152 -2.86 10.95 8.53
N ALA A 153 -3.23 12.22 8.29
CA ALA A 153 -4.29 12.55 7.33
C ALA A 153 -3.93 12.08 5.91
N TYR A 154 -2.72 12.34 5.43
CA TYR A 154 -2.23 11.84 4.15
C TYR A 154 -2.27 10.30 4.08
N ALA A 155 -1.85 9.62 5.15
CA ALA A 155 -1.81 8.17 5.23
C ALA A 155 -3.20 7.49 5.27
N MET A 156 -4.30 8.24 5.37
CA MET A 156 -5.65 7.70 5.19
C MET A 156 -5.98 7.42 3.72
N GLY A 157 -5.25 8.04 2.76
CA GLY A 157 -5.48 7.90 1.33
C GLY A 157 -5.61 6.45 0.84
N PRO A 158 -4.69 5.53 1.18
CA PRO A 158 -4.76 4.12 0.80
C PRO A 158 -6.05 3.41 1.21
N TYR A 159 -6.52 3.64 2.43
CA TYR A 159 -7.75 3.00 2.94
C TYR A 159 -8.99 3.55 2.24
N LEU A 160 -9.05 4.88 2.09
CA LEU A 160 -10.12 5.54 1.34
C LEU A 160 -10.11 5.07 -0.11
N GLY A 161 -8.93 5.04 -0.75
CA GLY A 161 -8.76 4.61 -2.13
C GLY A 161 -9.20 3.17 -2.35
N SER A 162 -8.78 2.23 -1.51
CA SER A 162 -9.16 0.82 -1.64
C SER A 162 -10.66 0.61 -1.45
N GLY A 163 -11.25 1.22 -0.44
CA GLY A 163 -12.70 1.11 -0.20
C GLY A 163 -13.54 1.76 -1.30
N LEU A 164 -13.18 3.00 -1.70
CA LEU A 164 -13.87 3.71 -2.77
C LEU A 164 -13.71 3.05 -4.13
N ALA A 165 -12.54 2.47 -4.42
CA ALA A 165 -12.31 1.71 -5.64
C ALA A 165 -13.28 0.54 -5.78
N LEU A 166 -13.52 -0.18 -4.70
CA LEU A 166 -14.46 -1.29 -4.69
C LEU A 166 -15.90 -0.79 -4.85
N ILE A 167 -16.31 0.22 -4.07
CA ILE A 167 -17.67 0.76 -4.10
C ILE A 167 -17.99 1.39 -5.45
N ILE A 168 -17.18 2.38 -5.87
CA ILE A 168 -17.43 3.13 -7.10
C ILE A 168 -17.07 2.27 -8.31
N GLY A 169 -15.92 1.58 -8.25
CA GLY A 169 -15.44 0.73 -9.34
C GLY A 169 -16.39 -0.39 -9.67
N GLY A 170 -16.97 -1.06 -8.66
CA GLY A 170 -17.99 -2.08 -8.87
C GLY A 170 -19.20 -1.55 -9.64
N GLN A 171 -19.70 -0.37 -9.27
CA GLN A 171 -20.83 0.27 -9.96
C GLN A 171 -20.46 0.70 -11.39
N VAL A 172 -19.26 1.24 -11.60
CA VAL A 172 -18.77 1.64 -12.92
C VAL A 172 -18.62 0.42 -13.84
N ILE A 173 -18.09 -0.70 -13.33
CA ILE A 173 -17.95 -1.95 -14.08
C ILE A 173 -19.33 -2.48 -14.45
N GLU A 174 -20.27 -2.49 -13.53
CA GLU A 174 -21.63 -2.96 -13.79
C GLU A 174 -22.35 -2.09 -14.83
N ALA A 175 -22.22 -0.75 -14.73
CA ALA A 175 -22.78 0.16 -15.72
C ALA A 175 -22.13 -0.04 -17.11
N ALA A 176 -20.81 -0.17 -17.18
CA ALA A 176 -20.10 -0.43 -18.43
C ALA A 176 -20.51 -1.78 -19.05
N SER A 177 -20.68 -2.82 -18.23
CA SER A 177 -21.12 -4.14 -18.69
C SER A 177 -22.53 -4.13 -19.26
N ARG A 178 -23.44 -3.31 -18.69
CA ARG A 178 -24.81 -3.13 -19.22
C ARG A 178 -24.85 -2.38 -20.54
N MET A 179 -23.91 -1.46 -20.80
CA MET A 179 -23.79 -0.75 -22.08
C MET A 179 -23.24 -1.64 -23.21
N GLY A 180 -22.55 -2.72 -22.82
CA GLY A 180 -21.87 -3.61 -23.78
C GLY A 180 -20.63 -2.99 -24.41
N PRO A 181 -20.08 -3.64 -25.48
CA PRO A 181 -18.94 -3.12 -26.21
C PRO A 181 -19.26 -1.76 -26.84
N PHE A 182 -18.35 -0.81 -26.67
CA PHE A 182 -18.50 0.57 -27.16
C PHE A 182 -17.56 0.80 -28.35
N ALA A 183 -18.15 1.17 -29.50
CA ALA A 183 -17.40 1.43 -30.72
C ALA A 183 -17.17 2.95 -30.90
N ILE A 184 -15.92 3.33 -31.12
CA ILE A 184 -15.57 4.71 -31.54
C ILE A 184 -15.09 4.62 -32.97
N GLU A 185 -15.73 5.38 -33.86
CA GLU A 185 -15.36 5.46 -35.27
C GLU A 185 -13.89 5.88 -35.43
N GLY A 186 -13.10 5.09 -36.12
CA GLY A 186 -11.66 5.30 -36.29
C GLY A 186 -10.75 4.76 -35.18
N LEU A 187 -11.27 4.37 -34.01
CA LEU A 187 -10.47 3.84 -32.89
C LEU A 187 -10.78 2.37 -32.57
N GLY A 188 -11.88 1.82 -33.09
CA GLY A 188 -12.26 0.42 -32.87
C GLY A 188 -13.31 0.21 -31.78
N THR A 189 -13.49 -1.05 -31.39
CA THR A 189 -14.46 -1.47 -30.36
C THR A 189 -13.75 -1.71 -29.03
N PHE A 190 -14.24 -1.09 -27.98
CA PHE A 190 -13.71 -1.22 -26.62
C PHE A 190 -14.57 -2.16 -25.79
N ALA A 191 -13.94 -3.09 -25.11
CA ALA A 191 -14.58 -3.93 -24.11
C ALA A 191 -14.98 -3.10 -22.87
N PRO A 192 -16.03 -3.50 -22.12
CA PRO A 192 -16.46 -2.80 -20.92
C PRO A 192 -15.34 -2.52 -19.90
N TRP A 193 -14.43 -3.48 -19.69
CA TRP A 193 -13.30 -3.32 -18.76
C TRP A 193 -12.31 -2.23 -19.20
N GLN A 194 -12.15 -2.00 -20.51
CA GLN A 194 -11.28 -0.95 -21.05
C GLN A 194 -11.82 0.44 -20.74
N VAL A 195 -13.15 0.62 -20.81
CA VAL A 195 -13.83 1.88 -20.45
C VAL A 195 -13.60 2.24 -19.00
N VAL A 196 -13.53 1.26 -18.10
CA VAL A 196 -13.26 1.48 -16.68
C VAL A 196 -11.89 2.14 -16.47
N PHE A 197 -10.86 1.74 -17.22
CA PHE A 197 -9.54 2.37 -17.10
C PHE A 197 -9.53 3.83 -17.55
N PHE A 198 -10.32 4.21 -18.54
CA PHE A 198 -10.51 5.63 -18.89
C PHE A 198 -11.23 6.38 -17.78
N ALA A 199 -12.29 5.80 -17.20
CA ALA A 199 -13.05 6.43 -16.12
C ALA A 199 -12.20 6.66 -14.86
N VAL A 200 -11.24 5.78 -14.59
CA VAL A 200 -10.35 5.85 -13.42
C VAL A 200 -9.11 6.72 -13.71
N GLY A 201 -8.51 6.61 -14.90
CA GLY A 201 -7.27 7.33 -15.24
C GLY A 201 -7.46 8.81 -15.50
N LEU A 202 -8.52 9.21 -16.24
CA LEU A 202 -8.73 10.60 -16.65
C LEU A 202 -8.88 11.59 -15.47
N PRO A 203 -9.61 11.29 -14.38
CA PRO A 203 -9.70 12.19 -13.22
C PRO A 203 -8.35 12.51 -12.58
N GLY A 204 -7.36 11.62 -12.68
CA GLY A 204 -6.01 11.86 -12.18
C GLY A 204 -5.32 13.04 -12.85
N VAL A 205 -5.58 13.31 -14.13
CA VAL A 205 -5.05 14.49 -14.85
C VAL A 205 -5.62 15.80 -14.25
N ILE A 206 -6.91 15.79 -13.89
CA ILE A 206 -7.56 16.96 -13.27
C ILE A 206 -6.96 17.22 -11.89
N ILE A 207 -6.79 16.16 -11.09
CA ILE A 207 -6.16 16.26 -9.77
C ILE A 207 -4.70 16.75 -9.92
N ALA A 208 -3.96 16.25 -10.92
CA ALA A 208 -2.61 16.68 -11.21
C ALA A 208 -2.55 18.19 -11.51
N ALA A 209 -3.47 18.71 -12.32
CA ALA A 209 -3.54 20.13 -12.65
C ALA A 209 -3.75 21.02 -11.41
N MET A 210 -4.46 20.53 -10.38
CA MET A 210 -4.63 21.26 -9.12
C MET A 210 -3.30 21.51 -8.39
N PHE A 211 -2.28 20.68 -8.59
CA PHE A 211 -0.95 20.92 -8.03
C PHE A 211 -0.28 22.16 -8.59
N LEU A 212 -0.69 22.68 -9.75
CA LEU A 212 -0.21 23.97 -10.28
C LEU A 212 -0.63 25.15 -9.39
N LEU A 213 -1.68 25.00 -8.60
CA LEU A 213 -2.17 26.04 -7.68
C LEU A 213 -1.39 26.09 -6.37
N ILE A 214 -0.61 25.03 -6.05
CA ILE A 214 0.17 24.94 -4.84
C ILE A 214 1.48 25.74 -5.00
N ARG A 215 1.86 26.49 -3.98
CA ARG A 215 3.19 27.09 -3.92
C ARG A 215 4.19 26.12 -3.32
N GLU A 216 5.33 25.96 -3.95
CA GLU A 216 6.46 25.19 -3.40
C GLU A 216 6.99 25.90 -2.15
N PRO A 217 6.98 25.27 -0.96
CA PRO A 217 7.56 25.87 0.24
C PRO A 217 9.08 25.81 0.18
N GLY A 218 9.74 26.79 0.78
CA GLY A 218 11.19 26.71 1.00
C GLY A 218 11.56 25.49 1.85
N ARG A 219 12.65 24.82 1.50
CA ARG A 219 13.16 23.67 2.25
C ARG A 219 13.57 24.06 3.66
N ARG A 220 13.17 23.25 4.66
CA ARG A 220 13.44 23.50 6.06
C ARG A 220 14.19 22.31 6.66
N GLY A 221 15.08 22.59 7.64
CA GLY A 221 15.72 21.54 8.43
C GLY A 221 16.63 20.61 7.63
N LEU A 222 17.40 21.17 6.69
CA LEU A 222 18.55 20.46 6.13
C LEU A 222 19.53 20.21 7.29
N ALA A 223 19.40 19.06 7.95
CA ALA A 223 20.33 18.66 8.97
C ALA A 223 21.73 18.54 8.36
N PRO A 224 22.79 19.01 9.05
CA PRO A 224 24.16 18.65 8.68
C PRO A 224 24.24 17.12 8.59
N LYS A 225 24.97 16.59 7.61
CA LYS A 225 25.31 15.16 7.56
C LYS A 225 25.95 14.77 8.87
N SER A 226 25.17 14.33 9.86
CA SER A 226 25.70 13.74 11.08
C SER A 226 26.37 12.41 10.72
N ALA A 227 27.43 12.07 11.47
CA ALA A 227 28.31 10.93 11.28
C ALA A 227 27.57 9.71 10.71
N ASP A 228 28.03 9.24 9.55
CA ASP A 228 27.46 8.13 8.79
C ASP A 228 27.49 6.81 9.57
N ILE A 229 26.48 6.58 10.40
CA ILE A 229 26.16 5.20 10.76
C ILE A 229 25.47 4.63 9.52
N GLY A 230 26.22 3.90 8.68
CA GLY A 230 25.66 3.31 7.47
C GLY A 230 24.53 2.33 7.82
N LEU A 231 23.36 2.46 7.16
CA LEU A 231 22.21 1.57 7.36
C LEU A 231 22.60 0.08 7.28
N VAL A 232 23.39 -0.28 6.27
CA VAL A 232 23.84 -1.66 6.05
C VAL A 232 24.68 -2.17 7.22
N SER A 233 25.60 -1.35 7.73
CA SER A 233 26.40 -1.69 8.90
C SER A 233 25.56 -1.85 10.17
N PHE A 234 24.54 -1.00 10.33
CA PHE A 234 23.61 -1.07 11.47
C PHE A 234 22.78 -2.36 11.44
N ILE A 235 22.17 -2.69 10.28
CA ILE A 235 21.41 -3.93 10.08
C ILE A 235 22.33 -5.15 10.26
N GLY A 236 23.56 -5.09 9.73
CA GLY A 236 24.55 -6.17 9.78
C GLY A 236 24.90 -6.62 11.20
N ARG A 237 24.90 -5.69 12.18
CA ARG A 237 25.16 -6.01 13.61
C ARG A 237 24.08 -6.91 14.24
N ARG A 238 22.84 -6.89 13.70
CA ARG A 238 21.68 -7.65 14.18
C ARG A 238 20.89 -8.22 13.01
N ARG A 239 21.60 -8.75 12.02
CA ARG A 239 21.03 -9.21 10.74
C ARG A 239 19.83 -10.14 10.89
N LEU A 240 19.86 -11.09 11.83
CA LEU A 240 18.76 -12.03 12.04
C LEU A 240 17.50 -11.34 12.57
N LEU A 241 17.65 -10.40 13.50
CA LEU A 241 16.50 -9.62 14.03
C LEU A 241 15.82 -8.84 12.91
N PHE A 242 16.57 -8.06 12.13
CA PHE A 242 16.00 -7.27 11.04
C PHE A 242 15.43 -8.11 9.92
N LEU A 243 16.11 -9.21 9.57
CA LEU A 243 15.59 -10.19 8.60
C LEU A 243 14.24 -10.74 9.02
N LEU A 244 14.12 -11.20 10.27
CA LEU A 244 12.88 -11.78 10.79
C LEU A 244 11.77 -10.74 10.97
N LEU A 245 12.08 -9.50 11.36
CA LEU A 245 11.09 -8.43 11.42
C LEU A 245 10.59 -8.07 10.03
N PHE A 246 11.49 -7.91 9.05
CA PHE A 246 11.12 -7.57 7.68
C PHE A 246 10.31 -8.70 7.03
N LEU A 247 10.81 -9.94 7.08
CA LEU A 247 10.12 -11.08 6.50
C LEU A 247 8.82 -11.39 7.24
N GLY A 248 8.81 -11.37 8.57
CA GLY A 248 7.62 -11.65 9.36
C GLY A 248 6.44 -10.75 9.00
N PHE A 249 6.65 -9.44 8.94
CA PHE A 249 5.59 -8.53 8.53
C PHE A 249 5.28 -8.56 7.03
N SER A 250 6.30 -8.80 6.17
CA SER A 250 6.07 -8.89 4.71
C SER A 250 5.31 -10.15 4.31
N VAL A 251 5.60 -11.28 4.96
CA VAL A 251 4.90 -12.57 4.74
C VAL A 251 3.44 -12.45 5.18
N PHE A 252 3.14 -11.76 6.30
CA PHE A 252 1.77 -11.41 6.66
C PHE A 252 1.10 -10.58 5.55
N GLY A 253 1.81 -9.62 4.97
CA GLY A 253 1.31 -8.78 3.87
C GLY A 253 0.85 -9.59 2.66
N ILE A 254 1.44 -10.78 2.42
CA ILE A 254 0.99 -11.71 1.36
C ILE A 254 -0.48 -12.08 1.56
N ALA A 255 -0.87 -12.50 2.78
CA ALA A 255 -2.27 -12.83 3.08
C ALA A 255 -3.19 -11.61 2.88
N GLY A 256 -2.81 -10.45 3.42
CA GLY A 256 -3.64 -9.24 3.36
C GLY A 256 -3.91 -8.76 1.93
N ILE A 257 -2.88 -8.67 1.09
CA ILE A 257 -3.03 -8.24 -0.30
C ILE A 257 -3.72 -9.32 -1.14
N SER A 258 -3.45 -10.60 -0.90
CA SER A 258 -4.13 -11.68 -1.62
C SER A 258 -5.64 -11.71 -1.35
N PHE A 259 -6.06 -11.47 -0.11
CA PHE A 259 -7.48 -11.27 0.22
C PHE A 259 -8.09 -10.11 -0.54
N LEU A 260 -7.39 -8.97 -0.57
CA LEU A 260 -7.85 -7.77 -1.24
C LEU A 260 -8.04 -7.98 -2.76
N VAL A 261 -7.18 -8.79 -3.38
CA VAL A 261 -7.22 -9.08 -4.81
C VAL A 261 -8.20 -10.20 -5.15
N TRP A 262 -8.21 -11.30 -4.37
CA TRP A 262 -8.91 -12.52 -4.79
C TRP A 262 -10.30 -12.73 -4.17
N ILE A 263 -10.64 -12.09 -3.04
CA ILE A 263 -11.99 -12.20 -2.47
C ILE A 263 -13.09 -11.72 -3.45
N PRO A 264 -12.92 -10.61 -4.20
CA PRO A 264 -13.90 -10.27 -5.23
C PRO A 264 -14.08 -11.37 -6.29
N ALA A 265 -12.98 -11.98 -6.75
CA ALA A 265 -13.06 -13.08 -7.72
C ALA A 265 -13.75 -14.32 -7.13
N VAL A 266 -13.52 -14.66 -5.85
CA VAL A 266 -14.24 -15.74 -5.16
C VAL A 266 -15.73 -15.45 -5.11
N ALA A 267 -16.14 -14.23 -4.74
CA ALA A 267 -17.54 -13.85 -4.68
C ALA A 267 -18.23 -13.93 -6.05
N ILE A 268 -17.55 -13.52 -7.12
CA ILE A 268 -18.08 -13.56 -8.48
C ILE A 268 -18.13 -15.00 -9.00
N ARG A 269 -17.06 -15.78 -8.88
CA ARG A 269 -16.93 -17.13 -9.45
C ARG A 269 -17.74 -18.19 -8.72
N VAL A 270 -17.69 -18.15 -7.38
CA VAL A 270 -18.25 -19.22 -6.53
C VAL A 270 -19.68 -18.90 -6.10
N HIS A 271 -19.95 -17.62 -5.81
CA HIS A 271 -21.25 -17.19 -5.29
C HIS A 271 -22.13 -16.48 -6.32
N GLY A 272 -21.64 -16.22 -7.54
CA GLY A 272 -22.41 -15.59 -8.62
C GLY A 272 -22.78 -14.12 -8.35
N TRP A 273 -22.04 -13.44 -7.45
CA TRP A 273 -22.28 -12.03 -7.15
C TRP A 273 -21.84 -11.11 -8.30
N SER A 274 -22.56 -9.99 -8.47
CA SER A 274 -22.11 -8.98 -9.41
C SER A 274 -20.88 -8.23 -8.89
N PRO A 275 -20.05 -7.64 -9.76
CA PRO A 275 -18.97 -6.74 -9.34
C PRO A 275 -19.47 -5.57 -8.50
N GLY A 276 -20.71 -5.07 -8.75
CA GLY A 276 -21.34 -4.01 -7.98
C GLY A 276 -21.65 -4.45 -6.55
N ASP A 277 -22.24 -5.64 -6.35
CA ASP A 277 -22.63 -6.15 -5.04
C ASP A 277 -21.40 -6.41 -4.15
N ILE A 278 -20.42 -7.16 -4.66
CA ILE A 278 -19.22 -7.44 -3.86
C ILE A 278 -18.37 -6.18 -3.65
N GLY A 279 -18.32 -5.30 -4.64
CA GLY A 279 -17.63 -4.03 -4.54
C GLY A 279 -18.21 -3.17 -3.42
N LEU A 280 -19.54 -3.03 -3.36
CA LEU A 280 -20.22 -2.30 -2.29
C LEU A 280 -19.99 -2.96 -0.93
N ALA A 281 -20.26 -4.26 -0.80
CA ALA A 281 -20.16 -4.95 0.48
C ALA A 281 -18.72 -4.94 1.03
N TYR A 282 -17.74 -5.32 0.23
CA TYR A 282 -16.35 -5.38 0.66
C TYR A 282 -15.75 -3.99 0.86
N GLY A 283 -16.08 -3.03 0.00
CA GLY A 283 -15.63 -1.65 0.16
C GLY A 283 -16.14 -1.01 1.45
N VAL A 284 -17.40 -1.23 1.83
CA VAL A 284 -17.95 -0.79 3.12
C VAL A 284 -17.23 -1.49 4.28
N ILE A 285 -17.00 -2.81 4.20
CA ILE A 285 -16.25 -3.55 5.22
C ILE A 285 -14.85 -2.95 5.43
N LEU A 286 -14.13 -2.65 4.35
CA LEU A 286 -12.80 -2.05 4.44
C LEU A 286 -12.84 -0.68 5.13
N LEU A 287 -13.74 0.21 4.71
CA LEU A 287 -13.83 1.56 5.27
C LEU A 287 -14.32 1.54 6.73
N ALA A 288 -15.33 0.74 7.03
CA ALA A 288 -15.95 0.74 8.34
C ALA A 288 -15.17 -0.04 9.40
N LEU A 289 -14.37 -1.05 8.99
CA LEU A 289 -13.73 -1.97 9.94
C LEU A 289 -12.21 -1.93 9.89
N SER A 290 -11.57 -1.88 8.69
CA SER A 290 -10.11 -1.86 8.64
C SER A 290 -9.54 -0.55 9.21
N VAL A 291 -10.17 0.59 8.95
CA VAL A 291 -9.72 1.89 9.48
C VAL A 291 -9.77 1.94 11.00
N PRO A 292 -10.89 1.63 11.68
CA PRO A 292 -10.91 1.48 13.13
C PRO A 292 -9.94 0.41 13.66
N GLY A 293 -9.75 -0.68 12.91
CA GLY A 293 -8.79 -1.73 13.26
C GLY A 293 -7.38 -1.18 13.45
N VAL A 294 -6.90 -0.33 12.53
CA VAL A 294 -5.57 0.32 12.65
C VAL A 294 -5.43 1.07 13.97
N TYR A 295 -6.46 1.83 14.34
CA TYR A 295 -6.46 2.58 15.60
C TYR A 295 -6.45 1.66 16.82
N VAL A 296 -7.29 0.62 16.82
CA VAL A 296 -7.40 -0.33 17.93
C VAL A 296 -6.10 -1.12 18.13
N GLY A 297 -5.45 -1.56 17.04
CA GLY A 297 -4.16 -2.25 17.11
C GLY A 297 -3.07 -1.38 17.76
N GLY A 298 -2.96 -0.13 17.36
CA GLY A 298 -2.05 0.83 17.96
C GLY A 298 -2.38 1.09 19.43
N TRP A 299 -3.65 1.35 19.75
CA TRP A 299 -4.10 1.60 21.13
C TRP A 299 -3.81 0.44 22.09
N ILE A 300 -4.06 -0.80 21.67
CA ILE A 300 -3.73 -1.99 22.48
C ILE A 300 -2.22 -2.10 22.70
N SER A 301 -1.42 -1.86 21.65
CA SER A 301 0.04 -1.86 21.74
C SER A 301 0.55 -0.80 22.73
N ASP A 302 0.02 0.42 22.68
CA ASP A 302 0.39 1.50 23.60
C ASP A 302 0.00 1.16 25.03
N LYS A 303 -1.20 0.62 25.25
CA LYS A 303 -1.68 0.21 26.58
C LYS A 303 -0.81 -0.88 27.21
N LEU A 304 -0.35 -1.84 26.42
CA LEU A 304 0.57 -2.88 26.86
C LEU A 304 1.96 -2.30 27.15
N THR A 305 2.42 -1.36 26.35
CA THR A 305 3.70 -0.66 26.59
C THR A 305 3.70 0.11 27.91
N VAL A 306 2.62 0.82 28.22
CA VAL A 306 2.44 1.52 29.51
C VAL A 306 2.43 0.53 30.69
N ARG A 307 1.92 -0.70 30.49
CA ARG A 307 1.98 -1.78 31.48
C ARG A 307 3.35 -2.46 31.60
N GLY A 308 4.37 -1.94 30.93
CA GLY A 308 5.75 -2.43 31.03
C GLY A 308 6.14 -3.50 30.02
N GLN A 309 5.25 -3.86 29.06
CA GLN A 309 5.60 -4.82 28.00
C GLN A 309 6.50 -4.15 26.95
N ILE A 310 7.77 -4.52 26.93
CA ILE A 310 8.78 -3.90 26.07
C ILE A 310 8.54 -4.25 24.58
N ASP A 311 8.00 -5.43 24.32
CA ASP A 311 7.71 -5.99 22.99
C ASP A 311 6.21 -5.98 22.64
N ALA A 312 5.46 -5.03 23.21
CA ALA A 312 4.03 -4.88 23.05
C ALA A 312 3.56 -4.95 21.57
N PRO A 313 4.18 -4.25 20.60
CA PRO A 313 3.74 -4.35 19.19
C PRO A 313 3.84 -5.76 18.62
N LEU A 314 4.88 -6.53 19.00
CA LEU A 314 5.02 -7.93 18.57
C LEU A 314 4.00 -8.85 19.25
N ILE A 315 3.72 -8.62 20.54
CA ILE A 315 2.69 -9.40 21.27
C ILE A 315 1.34 -9.22 20.59
N VAL A 316 0.96 -7.98 20.28
CA VAL A 316 -0.32 -7.69 19.61
C VAL A 316 -0.34 -8.32 18.22
N ALA A 317 0.74 -8.18 17.45
CA ALA A 317 0.82 -8.75 16.11
C ALA A 317 0.62 -10.26 16.13
N ILE A 318 1.37 -10.98 16.97
CA ILE A 318 1.32 -12.44 17.08
C ILE A 318 -0.07 -12.89 17.56
N ALA A 319 -0.61 -12.25 18.60
CA ALA A 319 -1.91 -12.60 19.15
C ALA A 319 -3.03 -12.44 18.12
N VAL A 320 -3.04 -11.31 17.39
CA VAL A 320 -4.03 -11.05 16.33
C VAL A 320 -3.86 -12.04 15.18
N MET A 321 -2.63 -12.30 14.71
CA MET A 321 -2.38 -13.28 13.65
C MET A 321 -2.89 -14.67 14.01
N LEU A 322 -2.56 -15.16 15.20
CA LEU A 322 -2.99 -16.50 15.65
C LEU A 322 -4.51 -16.58 15.86
N SER A 323 -5.13 -15.54 16.41
CA SER A 323 -6.58 -15.48 16.58
C SER A 323 -7.33 -15.43 15.24
N LEU A 324 -6.74 -14.79 14.21
CA LEU A 324 -7.34 -14.70 12.88
C LEU A 324 -7.06 -15.92 12.01
N ALA A 325 -6.02 -16.70 12.29
CA ALA A 325 -5.61 -17.80 11.43
C ALA A 325 -6.75 -18.76 11.03
N PRO A 326 -7.63 -19.21 11.95
CA PRO A 326 -8.78 -20.05 11.58
C PRO A 326 -9.75 -19.35 10.62
N LEU A 327 -10.05 -18.07 10.87
CA LEU A 327 -10.97 -17.30 10.02
C LEU A 327 -10.35 -17.02 8.64
N VAL A 328 -9.07 -16.72 8.58
CA VAL A 328 -8.34 -16.50 7.30
C VAL A 328 -8.39 -17.76 6.43
N VAL A 329 -8.26 -18.94 7.04
CA VAL A 329 -8.34 -20.22 6.32
C VAL A 329 -9.77 -20.50 5.87
N ILE A 330 -10.77 -20.29 6.71
CA ILE A 330 -12.14 -20.71 6.41
C ILE A 330 -12.90 -19.73 5.51
N THR A 331 -12.62 -18.41 5.61
CA THR A 331 -13.36 -17.37 4.89
C THR A 331 -13.47 -17.62 3.39
N PRO A 332 -12.38 -17.91 2.63
CA PRO A 332 -12.47 -18.03 1.17
C PRO A 332 -13.20 -19.28 0.67
N ILE A 333 -13.47 -20.25 1.55
CA ILE A 333 -14.10 -21.54 1.22
C ILE A 333 -15.52 -21.69 1.78
N LEU A 334 -16.03 -20.66 2.45
CA LEU A 334 -17.41 -20.65 2.93
C LEU A 334 -18.38 -20.68 1.77
N SER A 335 -19.36 -21.59 1.81
CA SER A 335 -20.38 -21.75 0.77
C SER A 335 -21.52 -20.75 0.84
N ASP A 336 -21.76 -20.16 2.00
CA ASP A 336 -22.81 -19.13 2.19
C ASP A 336 -22.15 -17.74 2.26
N MET A 337 -22.59 -16.86 1.37
CA MET A 337 -22.04 -15.50 1.26
C MET A 337 -22.25 -14.65 2.51
N LYS A 338 -23.30 -14.88 3.30
CA LYS A 338 -23.52 -14.14 4.56
C LYS A 338 -22.42 -14.45 5.57
N TRP A 339 -22.07 -15.74 5.70
CA TRP A 339 -21.01 -16.17 6.59
C TRP A 339 -19.62 -15.73 6.06
N LEU A 340 -19.45 -15.72 4.73
CA LEU A 340 -18.23 -15.18 4.13
C LEU A 340 -18.06 -13.69 4.49
N LEU A 341 -19.08 -12.87 4.29
CA LEU A 341 -19.03 -11.43 4.62
C LEU A 341 -18.86 -11.19 6.13
N ALA A 342 -19.54 -11.97 6.98
CA ALA A 342 -19.36 -11.88 8.42
C ALA A 342 -17.93 -12.21 8.85
N SER A 343 -17.38 -13.31 8.36
CA SER A 343 -15.98 -13.70 8.61
C SER A 343 -15.00 -12.69 8.04
N LEU A 344 -15.22 -12.25 6.79
CA LEU A 344 -14.41 -11.22 6.11
C LEU A 344 -14.39 -9.90 6.90
N SER A 345 -15.49 -9.55 7.57
CA SER A 345 -15.58 -8.38 8.43
C SER A 345 -14.60 -8.45 9.60
N VAL A 346 -14.55 -9.60 10.28
CA VAL A 346 -13.62 -9.84 11.39
C VAL A 346 -12.16 -9.88 10.89
N VAL A 347 -11.92 -10.56 9.77
CA VAL A 347 -10.59 -10.64 9.14
C VAL A 347 -10.10 -9.25 8.73
N SER A 348 -10.94 -8.44 8.09
CA SER A 348 -10.60 -7.08 7.67
C SER A 348 -10.28 -6.16 8.84
N PHE A 349 -11.05 -6.25 9.93
CA PHE A 349 -10.74 -5.53 11.17
C PHE A 349 -9.38 -5.93 11.74
N GLY A 350 -9.11 -7.23 11.83
CA GLY A 350 -7.84 -7.73 12.34
C GLY A 350 -6.64 -7.41 11.42
N PHE A 351 -6.81 -7.46 10.10
CA PHE A 351 -5.78 -6.99 9.17
C PHE A 351 -5.50 -5.49 9.36
N GLY A 352 -6.54 -4.70 9.62
CA GLY A 352 -6.38 -3.31 10.03
C GLY A 352 -5.49 -3.17 11.26
N MET A 353 -5.75 -3.94 12.33
CA MET A 353 -4.96 -3.88 13.56
C MET A 353 -3.47 -4.12 13.32
N LEU A 354 -3.11 -4.94 12.35
CA LEU A 354 -1.72 -5.30 12.05
C LEU A 354 -0.99 -4.25 11.21
N ASN A 355 -1.68 -3.43 10.42
CA ASN A 355 -1.05 -2.52 9.46
C ASN A 355 -0.18 -1.40 10.09
N GLY A 356 -0.52 -0.92 11.29
CA GLY A 356 0.25 0.11 11.98
C GLY A 356 1.48 -0.40 12.74
N LEU A 357 1.53 -1.70 13.04
CA LEU A 357 2.51 -2.28 13.95
C LEU A 357 3.94 -2.40 13.39
N PRO A 358 4.16 -2.65 12.07
CA PRO A 358 5.51 -2.73 11.53
C PRO A 358 6.32 -1.44 11.73
N GLY A 359 5.71 -0.30 11.43
CA GLY A 359 6.35 1.01 11.59
C GLY A 359 6.74 1.30 13.04
N THR A 360 5.83 1.07 13.98
CA THR A 360 6.10 1.24 15.43
C THR A 360 7.17 0.28 15.92
N THR A 361 7.10 -1.00 15.51
CA THR A 361 8.09 -2.02 15.89
C THR A 361 9.51 -1.62 15.45
N LEU A 362 9.68 -1.23 14.20
CA LEU A 362 10.98 -0.85 13.65
C LEU A 362 11.53 0.41 14.30
N GLN A 363 10.69 1.42 14.58
CA GLN A 363 11.12 2.66 15.22
C GLN A 363 11.62 2.48 16.67
N LEU A 364 11.19 1.42 17.37
CA LEU A 364 11.64 1.14 18.73
C LEU A 364 13.09 0.67 18.81
N VAL A 365 13.62 0.02 17.77
CA VAL A 365 14.95 -0.61 17.74
C VAL A 365 15.98 0.15 16.90
N VAL A 366 15.59 1.32 16.34
CA VAL A 366 16.42 2.09 15.41
C VAL A 366 16.63 3.51 15.92
N PRO A 367 17.87 4.06 15.87
CA PRO A 367 18.16 5.44 16.23
C PRO A 367 17.44 6.42 15.27
N ASN A 368 17.14 7.62 15.76
CA ASN A 368 16.35 8.62 15.05
C ASN A 368 16.85 8.88 13.61
N GLN A 369 18.19 8.90 13.42
CA GLN A 369 18.85 9.19 12.13
C GLN A 369 18.55 8.14 11.05
N LEU A 370 18.32 6.88 11.44
CA LEU A 370 18.10 5.77 10.52
C LEU A 370 16.62 5.36 10.35
N ARG A 371 15.69 5.95 11.14
CA ARG A 371 14.28 5.56 11.13
C ARG A 371 13.64 5.64 9.74
N GLY A 372 13.88 6.73 9.03
CA GLY A 372 13.35 6.90 7.68
C GLY A 372 13.89 5.85 6.70
N GLN A 373 15.19 5.59 6.77
CA GLN A 373 15.86 4.62 5.86
C GLN A 373 15.39 3.18 6.13
N ILE A 374 15.24 2.79 7.40
CA ILE A 374 14.81 1.42 7.74
C ILE A 374 13.34 1.18 7.37
N ILE A 375 12.48 2.19 7.54
CA ILE A 375 11.08 2.12 7.13
C ILE A 375 10.98 2.04 5.61
N ALA A 376 11.77 2.82 4.88
CA ALA A 376 11.83 2.76 3.42
C ALA A 376 12.30 1.38 2.93
N ALA A 377 13.35 0.81 3.55
CA ALA A 377 13.83 -0.54 3.24
C ALA A 377 12.77 -1.61 3.53
N TYR A 378 12.04 -1.49 4.64
CA TYR A 378 10.93 -2.37 4.96
C TYR A 378 9.80 -2.26 3.92
N PHE A 379 9.38 -1.05 3.56
CA PHE A 379 8.32 -0.87 2.56
C PHE A 379 8.72 -1.38 1.18
N LEU A 380 9.99 -1.23 0.79
CA LEU A 380 10.52 -1.80 -0.46
C LEU A 380 10.32 -3.32 -0.49
N ILE A 381 10.83 -4.03 0.52
CA ILE A 381 10.73 -5.48 0.63
C ILE A 381 9.27 -5.91 0.80
N GLY A 382 8.54 -5.23 1.69
CA GLY A 382 7.15 -5.51 1.99
C GLY A 382 6.24 -5.39 0.76
N THR A 383 6.38 -4.32 -0.03
CA THR A 383 5.59 -4.12 -1.25
C THR A 383 5.91 -5.17 -2.30
N MET A 384 7.20 -5.50 -2.51
CA MET A 384 7.58 -6.54 -3.46
C MET A 384 7.04 -7.92 -3.06
N MET A 385 7.11 -8.27 -1.78
CA MET A 385 6.60 -9.56 -1.30
C MET A 385 5.07 -9.60 -1.27
N SER A 386 4.42 -8.61 -0.68
CA SER A 386 2.98 -8.64 -0.47
C SER A 386 2.20 -8.41 -1.77
N LEU A 387 2.53 -7.36 -2.52
CA LEU A 387 1.81 -7.01 -3.75
C LEU A 387 2.37 -7.75 -4.98
N GLY A 388 3.70 -7.88 -5.08
CA GLY A 388 4.33 -8.55 -6.23
C GLY A 388 4.14 -10.06 -6.21
N ILE A 389 4.45 -10.70 -5.08
CA ILE A 389 4.49 -12.16 -4.97
C ILE A 389 3.17 -12.73 -4.45
N GLY A 390 2.49 -12.03 -3.51
CA GLY A 390 1.32 -12.55 -2.80
C GLY A 390 0.21 -13.06 -3.72
N PRO A 391 -0.44 -12.21 -4.51
CA PRO A 391 -1.50 -12.64 -5.42
C PRO A 391 -1.03 -13.69 -6.44
N THR A 392 0.25 -13.62 -6.85
CA THR A 392 0.84 -14.54 -7.84
C THR A 392 1.00 -15.96 -7.29
N ILE A 393 1.43 -16.11 -6.02
CA ILE A 393 1.50 -17.44 -5.40
C ILE A 393 0.10 -18.06 -5.30
N VAL A 394 -0.91 -17.28 -4.90
CA VAL A 394 -2.30 -17.79 -4.83
C VAL A 394 -2.79 -18.26 -6.19
N ALA A 395 -2.59 -17.44 -7.23
CA ALA A 395 -2.97 -17.81 -8.58
C ALA A 395 -2.21 -19.04 -9.09
N PHE A 396 -0.89 -19.09 -8.91
CA PHE A 396 -0.05 -20.22 -9.31
C PHE A 396 -0.49 -21.53 -8.65
N VAL A 397 -0.75 -21.51 -7.35
CA VAL A 397 -1.26 -22.71 -6.63
C VAL A 397 -2.62 -23.14 -7.18
N SER A 398 -3.51 -22.19 -7.46
CA SER A 398 -4.82 -22.48 -8.06
C SER A 398 -4.68 -23.09 -9.46
N ASP A 399 -3.92 -22.44 -10.35
CA ASP A 399 -3.81 -22.82 -11.76
C ASP A 399 -3.05 -24.14 -11.95
N THR A 400 -1.97 -24.37 -11.17
CA THR A 400 -1.03 -25.48 -11.41
C THR A 400 -1.18 -26.65 -10.47
N LEU A 401 -1.52 -26.42 -9.19
CA LEU A 401 -1.58 -27.49 -8.17
C LEU A 401 -2.98 -27.96 -7.85
N LEU A 402 -4.00 -27.09 -7.96
CA LEU A 402 -5.36 -27.40 -7.58
C LEU A 402 -6.33 -27.61 -8.76
N GLY A 403 -5.83 -27.50 -10.00
CA GLY A 403 -6.60 -27.85 -11.19
C GLY A 403 -7.44 -26.72 -11.79
N GLY A 404 -7.20 -25.46 -11.43
CA GLY A 404 -7.74 -24.33 -12.19
C GLY A 404 -8.45 -23.23 -11.39
N PRO A 405 -9.02 -22.26 -12.10
CA PRO A 405 -9.55 -21.02 -11.54
C PRO A 405 -10.68 -21.17 -10.52
N SER A 406 -11.44 -22.27 -10.58
CA SER A 406 -12.51 -22.58 -9.61
C SER A 406 -11.97 -22.84 -8.20
N GLN A 407 -10.70 -23.19 -8.07
CA GLN A 407 -10.05 -23.50 -6.80
C GLN A 407 -9.36 -22.29 -6.15
N ILE A 408 -9.58 -21.09 -6.67
CA ILE A 408 -8.93 -19.87 -6.16
C ILE A 408 -9.23 -19.63 -4.67
N GLY A 409 -10.43 -19.98 -4.18
CA GLY A 409 -10.80 -19.89 -2.77
C GLY A 409 -9.97 -20.85 -1.90
N VAL A 410 -9.80 -22.09 -2.33
CA VAL A 410 -8.97 -23.10 -1.64
C VAL A 410 -7.50 -22.70 -1.64
N SER A 411 -7.01 -22.21 -2.77
CA SER A 411 -5.65 -21.69 -2.89
C SER A 411 -5.41 -20.52 -1.94
N LEU A 412 -6.33 -19.56 -1.90
CA LEU A 412 -6.27 -18.41 -1.01
C LEU A 412 -6.24 -18.84 0.47
N SER A 413 -7.06 -19.84 0.84
CA SER A 413 -7.07 -20.43 2.18
C SER A 413 -5.73 -21.03 2.57
N ILE A 414 -5.15 -21.85 1.72
CA ILE A 414 -3.86 -22.54 1.97
C ILE A 414 -2.74 -21.51 2.10
N VAL A 415 -2.57 -20.66 1.11
CA VAL A 415 -1.48 -19.68 1.06
C VAL A 415 -1.58 -18.69 2.23
N SER A 416 -2.77 -18.17 2.50
CA SER A 416 -2.96 -17.20 3.58
C SER A 416 -2.82 -17.85 4.96
N GLY A 417 -3.29 -19.09 5.14
CA GLY A 417 -3.10 -19.85 6.38
C GLY A 417 -1.63 -20.11 6.68
N VAL A 418 -0.87 -20.59 5.68
CA VAL A 418 0.56 -20.83 5.83
C VAL A 418 1.32 -19.53 6.13
N THR A 419 1.03 -18.46 5.39
CA THR A 419 1.74 -17.18 5.55
C THR A 419 1.46 -16.50 6.89
N ILE A 420 0.22 -16.55 7.40
CA ILE A 420 -0.12 -15.93 8.70
C ILE A 420 0.55 -16.68 9.85
N VAL A 421 0.58 -18.03 9.82
CA VAL A 421 1.24 -18.85 10.84
C VAL A 421 2.76 -18.70 10.78
N ALA A 422 3.35 -18.72 9.57
CA ALA A 422 4.78 -18.51 9.37
C ALA A 422 5.20 -17.12 9.87
N SER A 423 4.41 -16.09 9.57
CA SER A 423 4.64 -14.73 10.06
C SER A 423 4.62 -14.67 11.60
N ALA A 424 3.60 -15.23 12.23
CA ALA A 424 3.50 -15.30 13.69
C ALA A 424 4.70 -16.03 14.32
N ALA A 425 5.13 -17.15 13.71
CA ALA A 425 6.30 -17.92 14.16
C ALA A 425 7.59 -17.10 14.04
N MET A 426 7.84 -16.44 12.90
CA MET A 426 9.02 -15.59 12.68
C MET A 426 9.06 -14.44 13.70
N LEU A 427 7.95 -13.73 13.90
CA LEU A 427 7.86 -12.63 14.86
C LEU A 427 8.02 -13.13 16.30
N ASN A 428 7.48 -14.29 16.64
CA ASN A 428 7.66 -14.87 17.98
C ASN A 428 9.12 -15.28 18.24
N TYR A 429 9.78 -15.86 17.24
CA TYR A 429 11.19 -16.26 17.35
C TYR A 429 12.10 -15.05 17.59
N CYS A 430 11.84 -13.92 16.98
CA CYS A 430 12.69 -12.73 17.14
C CYS A 430 12.41 -11.92 18.42
N ARG A 431 11.38 -12.25 19.24
CA ARG A 431 11.01 -11.46 20.43
C ARG A 431 12.13 -11.28 21.44
N ALA A 432 12.90 -12.30 21.73
CA ALA A 432 14.03 -12.20 22.68
C ALA A 432 15.07 -11.17 22.21
N GLY A 433 15.52 -11.28 20.96
CA GLY A 433 16.46 -10.34 20.35
C GLY A 433 15.86 -8.92 20.22
N PHE A 434 14.54 -8.80 20.00
CA PHE A 434 13.85 -7.53 19.96
C PHE A 434 13.84 -6.83 21.33
N ARG A 435 13.52 -7.55 22.41
CA ARG A 435 13.57 -7.01 23.78
C ARG A 435 14.94 -6.49 24.13
N GLU A 436 15.99 -7.23 23.81
CA GLU A 436 17.37 -6.80 24.01
C GLU A 436 17.67 -5.53 23.20
N ALA A 437 17.27 -5.50 21.92
CA ALA A 437 17.47 -4.34 21.05
C ALA A 437 16.77 -3.07 21.59
N VAL A 438 15.53 -3.19 22.07
CA VAL A 438 14.78 -2.07 22.67
C VAL A 438 15.46 -1.59 23.95
N THR A 439 15.96 -2.50 24.80
CA THR A 439 16.68 -2.14 26.04
C THR A 439 17.93 -1.33 25.74
N ILE A 440 18.69 -1.71 24.68
CA ILE A 440 19.85 -0.94 24.24
C ILE A 440 19.44 0.40 23.62
N ALA A 441 18.38 0.40 22.80
CA ALA A 441 17.88 1.62 22.16
C ALA A 441 17.36 2.66 23.17
N ARG A 442 16.87 2.25 24.34
CA ARG A 442 16.51 3.17 25.44
C ARG A 442 17.68 3.99 25.96
N LYS A 443 18.91 3.49 25.81
CA LYS A 443 20.13 4.22 26.21
C LYS A 443 20.51 5.32 25.20
N TRP A 444 19.87 5.37 24.02
CA TRP A 444 20.11 6.41 23.00
C TRP A 444 19.12 7.58 23.10
N ARG A 445 18.12 7.45 23.96
CA ARG A 445 17.12 8.49 24.27
C ARG A 445 17.49 9.22 25.56
#